data_288c014997ee729f3eca4aa7247b70b1
#
_entry.id   288c014997ee729f3eca4aa7247b70b1
#
_cell.length_a   1.000
_cell.length_b   1.000
_cell.length_c   1.000
_cell.angle_alpha   90.00
_cell.angle_beta   90.00
_cell.angle_gamma   90.00
#
_symmetry.space_group_name_H-M   'P 1'
#
loop_
_entity.id
_entity.type
_entity.pdbx_description
1 polymer ?
#
loop_
_entity_poly.entity_id
_entity_poly.type
_entity_poly.pdbx_seq_one_letter_code
_entity_poly.pdbx_strand_id
1 'polypeptide(L)'
;VKPLAANRRLGCSALIRGDLVVEIPSDAQTNRQVVRKRAENRAIERDLVTHLCFGEVVPPDISAPEGDADRLLAMLEKDWGYHRPIVDAAVLPSIQSILRQDDWQVTAAVFQEVGGLPVVTGLWPGLKETIYGLTVDIGSTTIAAHLCDLMTGRVVSSAGALNPQIRFGEDLMSRISYIQMNPGSQPELTATVREAVDDLILQTVAEAGINGADILEAVIVGNPIMHHLFLGIDPIELGGAPFALTLSSALTQPAQDVISSLPSSARIHTLPCIAGHVGADAAAVTLSERPYESDQTILLVDIGTNAEIILGNRDQVLAASSPTGPAFEGAEISCGQRAAPGAIERVRINPETYEATFKLIGADVWSNETGFAEQADRTGITGICGSGIVEAIAELYLSGLLSADGVITPPEGGAGDHLVPAGRTYSYMLHRGQIEISISQKDVRAIQLAKAALYAGVRLLMDKLGVDEVARVRLAGAFGSYIDPKYAMVLGLIPDCSLKKVSGVGNAASTGARMALLNCRYREEIQQQVRKLNKVETAMEARFQEHFVNAMAFPNKVEPFKRLREQVALPAPLANPEPTRRRRKRNSN
;
A
#
# COMPACT_ATOMS: atom_id res chain seq x y z
N VAL A 1 4.16 -11.25 29.36
CA VAL A 1 3.16 -12.17 28.77
C VAL A 1 2.24 -12.60 29.90
N LYS A 2 0.94 -12.28 29.85
CA LYS A 2 -0.02 -12.81 30.84
C LYS A 2 -0.14 -14.34 30.66
N PRO A 3 -0.04 -15.13 31.73
CA PRO A 3 -0.21 -16.56 31.61
C PRO A 3 -1.63 -16.89 31.11
N LEU A 4 -1.73 -17.79 30.14
CA LEU A 4 -3.01 -18.30 29.65
C LEU A 4 -3.73 -19.10 30.75
N ALA A 5 -5.06 -19.02 30.78
CA ALA A 5 -5.85 -19.88 31.65
C ALA A 5 -5.59 -21.37 31.38
N ALA A 6 -5.73 -22.23 32.37
CA ALA A 6 -5.30 -23.62 32.29
C ALA A 6 -5.90 -24.44 31.14
N ASN A 7 -7.08 -24.02 30.65
CA ASN A 7 -7.81 -24.66 29.54
C ASN A 7 -7.68 -23.91 28.18
N ARG A 8 -6.82 -22.88 28.09
CA ARG A 8 -6.59 -22.14 26.85
C ARG A 8 -5.21 -22.44 26.29
N ARG A 9 -5.12 -22.45 24.97
CA ARG A 9 -3.87 -22.61 24.21
C ARG A 9 -3.84 -21.57 23.10
N LEU A 10 -2.64 -21.21 22.64
CA LEU A 10 -2.46 -20.39 21.45
C LEU A 10 -2.65 -21.28 20.22
N GLY A 11 -3.64 -20.98 19.38
CA GLY A 11 -3.92 -21.76 18.18
C GLY A 11 -2.72 -21.83 17.23
N CYS A 12 -1.95 -20.73 17.11
CA CYS A 12 -0.73 -20.66 16.30
C CYS A 12 0.43 -21.55 16.80
N SER A 13 0.36 -22.01 18.05
CA SER A 13 1.39 -22.90 18.65
C SER A 13 0.87 -24.31 18.93
N ALA A 14 -0.37 -24.63 18.50
CA ALA A 14 -0.98 -25.94 18.70
C ALA A 14 -0.59 -26.88 17.56
N LEU A 15 -0.09 -28.07 17.92
CA LEU A 15 0.18 -29.15 16.95
C LEU A 15 -1.07 -30.03 16.83
N ILE A 16 -1.58 -30.16 15.61
CA ILE A 16 -2.68 -31.09 15.29
C ILE A 16 -2.14 -32.51 15.33
N ARG A 17 -2.71 -33.36 16.20
CA ARG A 17 -2.31 -34.77 16.37
C ARG A 17 -3.42 -35.79 16.07
N GLY A 18 -4.51 -35.34 15.50
CA GLY A 18 -5.66 -36.17 15.11
C GLY A 18 -6.77 -35.30 14.57
N ASP A 19 -7.88 -35.92 14.19
CA ASP A 19 -9.06 -35.21 13.70
C ASP A 19 -9.58 -34.26 14.80
N LEU A 20 -9.88 -33.03 14.41
CA LEU A 20 -10.42 -32.02 15.32
C LEU A 20 -11.49 -31.18 14.61
N VAL A 21 -12.45 -30.70 15.37
CA VAL A 21 -13.41 -29.72 14.92
C VAL A 21 -13.03 -28.38 15.56
N VAL A 22 -12.82 -27.36 14.72
CA VAL A 22 -12.52 -25.99 15.16
C VAL A 22 -13.76 -25.15 14.98
N GLU A 23 -14.32 -24.68 16.06
CA GLU A 23 -15.37 -23.66 16.04
C GLU A 23 -14.70 -22.29 15.96
N ILE A 24 -14.93 -21.58 14.86
CA ILE A 24 -14.46 -20.21 14.68
C ILE A 24 -15.59 -19.28 15.11
N PRO A 25 -15.41 -18.51 16.21
CA PRO A 25 -16.41 -17.53 16.64
C PRO A 25 -16.76 -16.56 15.53
N SER A 26 -18.01 -16.10 15.48
CA SER A 26 -18.49 -15.17 14.43
C SER A 26 -17.71 -13.85 14.38
N ASP A 27 -17.21 -13.39 15.51
CA ASP A 27 -16.35 -12.22 15.65
C ASP A 27 -14.90 -12.43 15.15
N ALA A 28 -14.47 -13.70 15.03
CA ALA A 28 -13.19 -14.08 14.45
C ALA A 28 -13.32 -14.47 12.96
N GLN A 29 -14.53 -14.61 12.43
CA GLN A 29 -14.76 -14.82 11.01
C GLN A 29 -14.56 -13.48 10.29
N THR A 30 -13.46 -13.36 9.58
CA THR A 30 -13.16 -12.16 8.78
C THR A 30 -14.25 -11.94 7.74
N ASN A 31 -15.06 -10.90 7.92
CA ASN A 31 -15.90 -10.38 6.85
C ASN A 31 -15.01 -10.18 5.61
N ARG A 32 -15.52 -10.55 4.42
CA ARG A 32 -14.80 -10.34 3.16
C ARG A 32 -14.29 -8.90 3.11
N GLN A 33 -13.01 -8.73 3.28
CA GLN A 33 -12.39 -7.41 3.21
C GLN A 33 -12.62 -6.82 1.81
N VAL A 34 -13.09 -5.59 1.79
CA VAL A 34 -13.06 -4.80 0.56
C VAL A 34 -11.62 -4.29 0.42
N VAL A 35 -10.84 -4.92 -0.45
CA VAL A 35 -9.52 -4.40 -0.81
C VAL A 35 -9.76 -3.10 -1.58
N ARG A 36 -9.55 -1.96 -0.90
CA ARG A 36 -9.80 -0.61 -1.44
C ARG A 36 -8.69 -0.12 -2.38
N LYS A 37 -7.83 -1.01 -2.85
CA LYS A 37 -6.80 -0.70 -3.85
C LYS A 37 -7.40 -0.73 -5.26
N ARG A 38 -8.37 0.15 -5.55
CA ARG A 38 -8.91 0.29 -6.92
C ARG A 38 -7.90 1.02 -7.79
N ALA A 39 -7.79 0.58 -9.05
CA ALA A 39 -7.03 1.30 -10.05
C ALA A 39 -7.70 2.65 -10.37
N GLU A 40 -6.91 3.73 -10.43
CA GLU A 40 -7.40 5.01 -10.90
C GLU A 40 -7.56 5.02 -12.43
N ASN A 41 -8.61 5.70 -12.92
CA ASN A 41 -8.82 5.92 -14.36
C ASN A 41 -7.97 7.11 -14.88
N ARG A 42 -6.65 7.06 -14.64
CA ARG A 42 -5.71 8.03 -15.20
C ARG A 42 -5.36 7.61 -16.62
N ALA A 43 -5.49 8.52 -17.59
CA ALA A 43 -5.00 8.30 -18.94
C ALA A 43 -3.47 8.25 -18.92
N ILE A 44 -2.90 7.19 -19.49
CA ILE A 44 -1.46 6.96 -19.59
C ILE A 44 -1.09 6.94 -21.06
N GLU A 45 -0.07 7.71 -21.45
CA GLU A 45 0.51 7.63 -22.79
C GLU A 45 1.10 6.24 -22.99
N ARG A 46 0.76 5.59 -24.09
CA ARG A 46 1.19 4.22 -24.39
C ARG A 46 2.37 4.22 -25.33
N ASP A 47 3.42 3.54 -24.92
CA ASP A 47 4.60 3.20 -25.68
C ASP A 47 5.05 1.82 -25.18
N LEU A 48 4.37 0.79 -25.68
CA LEU A 48 4.45 -0.56 -25.13
C LEU A 48 5.84 -1.17 -25.32
N VAL A 49 6.21 -2.08 -24.43
CA VAL A 49 7.41 -2.92 -24.57
C VAL A 49 7.11 -4.13 -25.46
N THR A 50 5.86 -4.62 -25.42
CA THR A 50 5.39 -5.73 -26.26
C THR A 50 4.47 -5.23 -27.37
N HIS A 51 4.84 -5.52 -28.61
CA HIS A 51 4.08 -5.14 -29.79
C HIS A 51 3.50 -6.36 -30.50
N LEU A 52 2.27 -6.22 -31.03
CA LEU A 52 1.67 -7.23 -31.91
C LEU A 52 2.08 -6.94 -33.36
N CYS A 53 2.68 -7.94 -33.98
CA CYS A 53 3.22 -7.87 -35.35
C CYS A 53 2.48 -8.90 -36.21
N PHE A 54 1.51 -8.45 -36.98
CA PHE A 54 0.80 -9.29 -37.95
C PHE A 54 1.55 -9.35 -39.28
N GLY A 55 1.66 -10.54 -39.87
CA GLY A 55 2.29 -10.72 -41.17
C GLY A 55 2.07 -12.10 -41.76
N GLU A 56 2.52 -12.27 -42.99
CA GLU A 56 2.48 -13.54 -43.72
C GLU A 56 3.89 -14.14 -43.75
N VAL A 57 4.05 -15.34 -43.23
CA VAL A 57 5.33 -16.08 -43.23
C VAL A 57 5.40 -16.91 -44.52
N VAL A 58 6.53 -16.80 -45.24
CA VAL A 58 6.75 -17.55 -46.50
C VAL A 58 6.68 -19.06 -46.22
N PRO A 59 5.82 -19.84 -46.92
CA PRO A 59 5.76 -21.26 -46.77
C PRO A 59 7.10 -21.97 -47.10
N PRO A 60 7.37 -23.18 -46.55
CA PRO A 60 8.61 -23.89 -46.83
C PRO A 60 8.68 -24.34 -48.28
N ASP A 61 9.87 -24.22 -48.88
CA ASP A 61 10.20 -24.69 -50.23
C ASP A 61 11.39 -25.66 -50.16
N ILE A 62 11.34 -26.74 -50.95
CA ILE A 62 12.42 -27.74 -51.02
C ILE A 62 13.74 -27.10 -51.50
N SER A 63 13.65 -26.07 -52.33
CA SER A 63 14.83 -25.35 -52.86
C SER A 63 15.44 -24.36 -51.84
N ALA A 64 14.68 -23.99 -50.78
CA ALA A 64 15.10 -23.07 -49.74
C ALA A 64 14.85 -23.71 -48.35
N PRO A 65 15.74 -24.59 -47.88
CA PRO A 65 15.52 -25.37 -46.65
C PRO A 65 15.82 -24.57 -45.39
N GLU A 66 15.05 -23.51 -45.15
CA GLU A 66 15.10 -22.70 -43.91
C GLU A 66 14.12 -23.22 -42.87
N GLY A 67 14.45 -23.02 -41.60
CA GLY A 67 13.54 -23.38 -40.48
C GLY A 67 12.30 -22.48 -40.41
N ASP A 68 11.20 -22.98 -39.87
CA ASP A 68 9.98 -22.19 -39.68
C ASP A 68 10.22 -20.97 -38.78
N ALA A 69 11.09 -21.10 -37.76
CA ALA A 69 11.48 -20.01 -36.90
C ALA A 69 12.28 -18.94 -37.69
N ASP A 70 13.21 -19.35 -38.55
CA ASP A 70 14.02 -18.43 -39.33
C ASP A 70 13.14 -17.61 -40.28
N ARG A 71 12.14 -18.23 -40.92
CA ARG A 71 11.17 -17.55 -41.78
C ARG A 71 10.27 -16.57 -41.02
N LEU A 72 9.85 -16.94 -39.81
CA LEU A 72 9.11 -16.02 -38.92
C LEU A 72 9.98 -14.78 -38.58
N LEU A 73 11.24 -15.01 -38.21
CA LEU A 73 12.16 -13.90 -37.90
C LEU A 73 12.45 -13.04 -39.10
N ALA A 74 12.61 -13.64 -40.31
CA ALA A 74 12.78 -12.89 -41.54
C ALA A 74 11.57 -12.01 -41.90
N MET A 75 10.34 -12.48 -41.63
CA MET A 75 9.12 -11.64 -41.75
C MET A 75 9.19 -10.45 -40.81
N LEU A 76 9.56 -10.65 -39.53
CA LEU A 76 9.68 -9.56 -38.55
C LEU A 76 10.76 -8.55 -38.92
N GLU A 77 11.89 -8.99 -39.46
CA GLU A 77 12.94 -8.10 -39.95
C GLU A 77 12.47 -7.29 -41.16
N LYS A 78 11.84 -7.95 -42.13
CA LYS A 78 11.43 -7.33 -43.39
C LYS A 78 10.23 -6.38 -43.21
N ASP A 79 9.20 -6.82 -42.57
CA ASP A 79 7.90 -6.12 -42.55
C ASP A 79 7.75 -5.17 -41.35
N TRP A 80 8.48 -5.42 -40.25
CA TRP A 80 8.41 -4.64 -39.01
C TRP A 80 9.71 -3.92 -38.66
N GLY A 81 10.79 -4.21 -39.37
CA GLY A 81 12.07 -3.51 -39.19
C GLY A 81 12.83 -3.89 -37.92
N TYR A 82 12.51 -4.97 -37.28
CA TYR A 82 13.25 -5.46 -36.12
C TYR A 82 14.66 -5.90 -36.53
N HIS A 83 15.65 -5.55 -35.72
CA HIS A 83 17.03 -5.95 -35.98
C HIS A 83 17.42 -7.15 -35.14
N ARG A 84 17.74 -8.28 -35.80
CA ARG A 84 18.15 -9.54 -35.16
C ARG A 84 17.14 -10.04 -34.10
N PRO A 85 15.85 -10.18 -34.43
CA PRO A 85 14.89 -10.74 -33.54
C PRO A 85 15.25 -12.18 -33.19
N ILE A 86 14.86 -12.63 -31.98
CA ILE A 86 15.03 -14.01 -31.52
C ILE A 86 13.69 -14.57 -31.05
N VAL A 87 13.58 -15.88 -30.99
CA VAL A 87 12.39 -16.55 -30.44
C VAL A 87 12.68 -17.02 -29.02
N ASP A 88 11.75 -16.76 -28.10
CA ASP A 88 11.81 -17.33 -26.76
C ASP A 88 11.68 -18.87 -26.84
N ALA A 89 12.50 -19.60 -26.07
CA ALA A 89 12.53 -21.05 -26.09
C ALA A 89 11.14 -21.68 -25.78
N ALA A 90 10.32 -21.02 -24.99
CA ALA A 90 8.97 -21.49 -24.66
C ALA A 90 7.97 -21.37 -25.85
N VAL A 91 8.26 -20.53 -26.85
CA VAL A 91 7.42 -20.35 -28.05
C VAL A 91 7.78 -21.37 -29.13
N LEU A 92 9.05 -21.81 -29.20
CA LEU A 92 9.55 -22.70 -30.25
C LEU A 92 8.67 -23.95 -30.51
N PRO A 93 8.17 -24.68 -29.50
CA PRO A 93 7.38 -25.90 -29.74
C PRO A 93 6.08 -25.65 -30.50
N SER A 94 5.52 -24.44 -30.47
CA SER A 94 4.22 -24.10 -31.05
C SER A 94 4.33 -23.53 -32.47
N ILE A 95 5.50 -23.10 -32.93
CA ILE A 95 5.67 -22.37 -34.19
C ILE A 95 5.10 -23.16 -35.38
N GLN A 96 5.51 -24.41 -35.54
CA GLN A 96 5.07 -25.22 -36.70
C GLN A 96 3.55 -25.38 -36.76
N SER A 97 2.93 -25.64 -35.64
CA SER A 97 1.49 -25.86 -35.61
C SER A 97 0.72 -24.57 -35.87
N ILE A 98 1.18 -23.44 -35.33
CA ILE A 98 0.52 -22.13 -35.48
C ILE A 98 0.63 -21.63 -36.92
N LEU A 99 1.80 -21.68 -37.54
CA LEU A 99 2.01 -21.23 -38.92
C LEU A 99 1.11 -21.94 -39.95
N ARG A 100 0.63 -23.15 -39.66
CA ARG A 100 -0.19 -23.97 -40.57
C ARG A 100 -1.69 -23.88 -40.33
N GLN A 101 -2.14 -23.09 -39.29
CA GLN A 101 -3.56 -23.02 -38.93
C GLN A 101 -4.34 -21.99 -39.76
N ASP A 102 -3.71 -20.88 -40.16
CA ASP A 102 -4.35 -19.81 -40.91
C ASP A 102 -3.51 -19.38 -42.13
N ASP A 103 -3.24 -20.34 -42.99
CA ASP A 103 -2.57 -20.15 -44.29
C ASP A 103 -1.31 -19.26 -44.21
N TRP A 104 -0.46 -19.52 -43.19
CA TRP A 104 0.80 -18.80 -42.90
C TRP A 104 0.61 -17.35 -42.41
N GLN A 105 -0.60 -16.89 -42.20
CA GLN A 105 -0.88 -15.61 -41.55
C GLN A 105 -0.77 -15.77 -40.03
N VAL A 106 0.02 -14.90 -39.40
CA VAL A 106 0.27 -14.99 -37.96
C VAL A 106 0.40 -13.61 -37.33
N THR A 107 0.11 -13.55 -36.06
CA THR A 107 0.46 -12.41 -35.20
C THR A 107 1.51 -12.85 -34.20
N ALA A 108 2.70 -12.24 -34.25
CA ALA A 108 3.73 -12.42 -33.24
C ALA A 108 3.69 -11.30 -32.19
N ALA A 109 3.81 -11.63 -30.92
CA ALA A 109 4.10 -10.65 -29.88
C ALA A 109 5.61 -10.53 -29.72
N VAL A 110 6.13 -9.34 -29.96
CA VAL A 110 7.57 -9.04 -29.87
C VAL A 110 7.81 -8.13 -28.68
N PHE A 111 8.48 -8.65 -27.67
CA PHE A 111 8.94 -7.91 -26.50
C PHE A 111 10.32 -7.29 -26.78
N GLN A 112 10.46 -5.97 -26.55
CA GLN A 112 11.74 -5.30 -26.70
C GLN A 112 11.88 -4.14 -25.72
N GLU A 113 12.76 -4.30 -24.73
CA GLU A 113 13.19 -3.17 -23.89
C GLU A 113 14.16 -2.26 -24.64
N VAL A 114 14.30 -1.02 -24.20
CA VAL A 114 15.21 -0.04 -24.80
C VAL A 114 16.64 -0.58 -24.80
N GLY A 115 17.24 -0.67 -25.99
CA GLY A 115 18.58 -1.23 -26.17
C GLY A 115 18.66 -2.77 -26.08
N GLY A 116 17.54 -3.45 -25.84
CA GLY A 116 17.46 -4.92 -25.81
C GLY A 116 17.23 -5.54 -27.19
N LEU A 117 17.46 -6.84 -27.29
CA LEU A 117 17.07 -7.61 -28.48
C LEU A 117 15.56 -7.79 -28.51
N PRO A 118 14.93 -7.71 -29.70
CA PRO A 118 13.52 -8.08 -29.86
C PRO A 118 13.35 -9.59 -29.67
N VAL A 119 12.40 -10.00 -28.81
CA VAL A 119 12.14 -11.39 -28.46
C VAL A 119 10.69 -11.73 -28.77
N VAL A 120 10.43 -12.75 -29.57
CA VAL A 120 9.09 -13.28 -29.80
C VAL A 120 8.65 -14.02 -28.54
N THR A 121 7.67 -13.49 -27.84
CA THR A 121 7.14 -14.03 -26.56
C THR A 121 5.75 -14.65 -26.69
N GLY A 122 5.10 -14.47 -27.84
CA GLY A 122 3.80 -15.06 -28.15
C GLY A 122 3.57 -15.19 -29.64
N LEU A 123 2.75 -16.15 -30.06
CA LEU A 123 2.42 -16.38 -31.46
C LEU A 123 0.99 -16.91 -31.57
N TRP A 124 0.19 -16.38 -32.49
CA TRP A 124 -1.19 -16.80 -32.76
C TRP A 124 -1.41 -16.93 -34.28
N PRO A 125 -2.27 -17.87 -34.70
CA PRO A 125 -2.70 -17.94 -36.10
C PRO A 125 -3.58 -16.74 -36.42
N GLY A 126 -3.44 -16.18 -37.61
CA GLY A 126 -4.20 -15.02 -38.08
C GLY A 126 -3.97 -13.73 -37.31
N LEU A 127 -4.95 -12.82 -37.38
CA LEU A 127 -4.90 -11.51 -36.72
C LEU A 127 -5.31 -11.61 -35.24
N LYS A 128 -4.39 -11.27 -34.36
CA LYS A 128 -4.63 -11.06 -32.93
C LYS A 128 -4.63 -9.56 -32.61
N GLU A 129 -5.73 -9.05 -32.04
CA GLU A 129 -5.86 -7.60 -31.80
C GLU A 129 -5.67 -7.20 -30.33
N THR A 130 -5.71 -8.14 -29.39
CA THR A 130 -5.70 -7.85 -27.96
C THR A 130 -4.75 -8.76 -27.21
N ILE A 131 -3.91 -8.16 -26.40
CA ILE A 131 -3.06 -8.81 -25.39
C ILE A 131 -3.17 -8.05 -24.07
N TYR A 132 -2.82 -8.73 -22.98
CA TYR A 132 -2.99 -8.22 -21.64
C TYR A 132 -1.67 -8.16 -20.88
N GLY A 133 -1.65 -7.31 -19.87
CA GLY A 133 -0.60 -7.22 -18.88
C GLY A 133 -1.17 -7.06 -17.49
N LEU A 134 -0.37 -7.37 -16.49
CA LEU A 134 -0.73 -7.29 -15.09
C LEU A 134 0.11 -6.25 -14.36
N THR A 135 -0.47 -5.62 -13.35
CA THR A 135 0.28 -4.93 -12.31
C THR A 135 -0.05 -5.56 -10.97
N VAL A 136 0.97 -5.85 -10.17
CA VAL A 136 0.81 -6.45 -8.84
C VAL A 136 1.54 -5.60 -7.81
N ASP A 137 0.79 -5.14 -6.81
CA ASP A 137 1.28 -4.41 -5.66
C ASP A 137 1.30 -5.35 -4.45
N ILE A 138 2.49 -5.78 -4.05
CA ILE A 138 2.72 -6.75 -2.96
C ILE A 138 2.99 -5.97 -1.66
N GLY A 139 1.92 -5.59 -0.97
CA GLY A 139 2.03 -4.99 0.36
C GLY A 139 2.31 -6.04 1.45
N SER A 140 2.78 -5.58 2.60
CA SER A 140 2.98 -6.44 3.79
C SER A 140 1.67 -7.09 4.27
N THR A 141 0.56 -6.38 4.16
CA THR A 141 -0.75 -6.78 4.67
C THR A 141 -1.70 -7.23 3.55
N THR A 142 -1.67 -6.55 2.40
CA THR A 142 -2.59 -6.78 1.28
C THR A 142 -1.85 -6.81 -0.04
N ILE A 143 -2.25 -7.74 -0.92
CA ILE A 143 -1.78 -7.83 -2.30
C ILE A 143 -2.92 -7.39 -3.21
N ALA A 144 -2.62 -6.59 -4.23
CA ALA A 144 -3.58 -6.18 -5.25
C ALA A 144 -3.05 -6.46 -6.65
N ALA A 145 -3.91 -6.99 -7.52
CA ALA A 145 -3.61 -7.23 -8.93
C ALA A 145 -4.61 -6.49 -9.82
N HIS A 146 -4.10 -5.89 -10.89
CA HIS A 146 -4.93 -5.24 -11.91
C HIS A 146 -4.55 -5.79 -13.28
N LEU A 147 -5.53 -6.34 -13.97
CA LEU A 147 -5.41 -6.81 -15.35
C LEU A 147 -5.70 -5.65 -16.30
N CYS A 148 -4.77 -5.36 -17.19
CA CYS A 148 -4.84 -4.27 -18.15
C CYS A 148 -4.85 -4.81 -19.58
N ASP A 149 -5.77 -4.31 -20.39
CA ASP A 149 -5.69 -4.43 -21.84
C ASP A 149 -4.56 -3.51 -22.33
N LEU A 150 -3.50 -4.07 -22.90
CA LEU A 150 -2.33 -3.30 -23.34
C LEU A 150 -2.66 -2.42 -24.53
N MET A 151 -3.59 -2.83 -25.39
CA MET A 151 -3.95 -2.10 -26.61
C MET A 151 -4.76 -0.84 -26.31
N THR A 152 -5.54 -0.83 -25.22
CA THR A 152 -6.36 0.33 -24.81
C THR A 152 -5.81 1.05 -23.58
N GLY A 153 -4.97 0.40 -22.79
CA GLY A 153 -4.46 0.86 -21.50
C GLY A 153 -5.50 0.79 -20.36
N ARG A 154 -6.68 0.20 -20.62
CA ARG A 154 -7.77 0.12 -19.64
C ARG A 154 -7.58 -1.05 -18.68
N VAL A 155 -7.90 -0.83 -17.40
CA VAL A 155 -8.03 -1.91 -16.43
C VAL A 155 -9.34 -2.66 -16.70
N VAL A 156 -9.26 -3.95 -16.97
CA VAL A 156 -10.42 -4.79 -17.31
C VAL A 156 -10.92 -5.60 -16.12
N SER A 157 -10.03 -5.94 -15.18
CA SER A 157 -10.39 -6.59 -13.91
C SER A 157 -9.40 -6.21 -12.81
N SER A 158 -9.82 -6.35 -11.56
CA SER A 158 -8.98 -6.06 -10.39
C SER A 158 -9.35 -7.00 -9.25
N ALA A 159 -8.35 -7.66 -8.68
CA ALA A 159 -8.50 -8.52 -7.51
C ALA A 159 -7.59 -8.08 -6.37
N GLY A 160 -7.93 -8.46 -5.17
CA GLY A 160 -7.09 -8.19 -4.01
C GLY A 160 -7.36 -9.18 -2.89
N ALA A 161 -6.30 -9.52 -2.16
CA ALA A 161 -6.33 -10.44 -1.03
C ALA A 161 -5.45 -9.97 0.12
N LEU A 162 -5.67 -10.57 1.28
CA LEU A 162 -4.71 -10.50 2.38
C LEU A 162 -3.43 -11.21 1.99
N ASN A 163 -2.29 -10.64 2.36
CA ASN A 163 -1.02 -11.32 2.19
C ASN A 163 -0.93 -12.49 3.19
N PRO A 164 -0.92 -13.75 2.72
CA PRO A 164 -0.93 -14.91 3.61
C PRO A 164 0.35 -15.06 4.44
N GLN A 165 1.41 -14.30 4.13
CA GLN A 165 2.62 -14.26 4.94
C GLN A 165 2.41 -13.62 6.32
N ILE A 166 1.24 -13.02 6.61
CA ILE A 166 0.87 -12.54 7.96
C ILE A 166 1.02 -13.65 9.01
N ARG A 167 0.81 -14.91 8.63
CA ARG A 167 1.03 -16.07 9.53
C ARG A 167 2.46 -16.22 10.03
N PHE A 168 3.45 -15.69 9.31
CA PHE A 168 4.87 -15.70 9.69
C PHE A 168 5.30 -14.43 10.43
N GLY A 169 4.49 -13.36 10.38
CA GLY A 169 4.70 -12.09 11.04
C GLY A 169 3.77 -11.02 10.48
N GLU A 170 3.14 -10.24 11.36
CA GLU A 170 2.20 -9.19 10.96
C GLU A 170 2.89 -8.02 10.26
N ASP A 171 4.13 -7.73 10.65
CA ASP A 171 4.98 -6.70 10.05
C ASP A 171 6.23 -7.28 9.35
N LEU A 172 6.95 -6.43 8.66
CA LEU A 172 8.12 -6.80 7.87
C LEU A 172 9.28 -7.34 8.73
N MET A 173 9.53 -6.71 9.90
CA MET A 173 10.61 -7.11 10.80
C MET A 173 10.31 -8.44 11.49
N SER A 174 9.05 -8.70 11.81
CA SER A 174 8.61 -9.98 12.34
C SER A 174 8.85 -11.13 11.36
N ARG A 175 8.72 -10.91 10.04
CA ARG A 175 9.02 -11.90 8.99
C ARG A 175 10.52 -12.17 8.89
N ILE A 176 11.34 -11.13 8.94
CA ILE A 176 12.80 -11.29 9.01
C ILE A 176 13.19 -12.09 10.26
N SER A 177 12.65 -11.72 11.41
CA SER A 177 12.90 -12.44 12.68
C SER A 177 12.45 -13.90 12.58
N TYR A 178 11.33 -14.19 11.91
CA TYR A 178 10.90 -15.56 11.67
C TYR A 178 11.94 -16.35 10.87
N ILE A 179 12.46 -15.79 9.77
CA ILE A 179 13.47 -16.44 8.93
C ILE A 179 14.76 -16.66 9.73
N GLN A 180 15.20 -15.67 10.53
CA GLN A 180 16.39 -15.78 11.39
C GLN A 180 16.25 -16.89 12.44
N MET A 181 15.07 -17.01 13.06
CA MET A 181 14.81 -18.04 14.08
C MET A 181 14.53 -19.43 13.46
N ASN A 182 14.18 -19.50 12.19
CA ASN A 182 13.88 -20.73 11.46
C ASN A 182 14.73 -20.80 10.17
N PRO A 183 16.04 -21.08 10.28
CA PRO A 183 16.91 -21.16 9.11
C PRO A 183 16.39 -22.15 8.07
N GLY A 184 16.33 -21.71 6.80
CA GLY A 184 15.78 -22.50 5.69
C GLY A 184 14.27 -22.29 5.44
N SER A 185 13.58 -21.40 6.17
CA SER A 185 12.16 -21.11 5.97
C SER A 185 11.89 -20.06 4.88
N GLN A 186 12.90 -19.34 4.39
CA GLN A 186 12.73 -18.33 3.35
C GLN A 186 12.00 -18.86 2.09
N PRO A 187 12.30 -20.08 1.56
CA PRO A 187 11.58 -20.62 0.41
C PRO A 187 10.08 -20.83 0.66
N GLU A 188 9.66 -21.13 1.90
CA GLU A 188 8.25 -21.24 2.26
C GLU A 188 7.54 -19.88 2.16
N LEU A 189 8.17 -18.81 2.62
CA LEU A 189 7.62 -17.46 2.49
C LEU A 189 7.54 -17.04 1.02
N THR A 190 8.56 -17.38 0.22
CA THR A 190 8.56 -17.14 -1.23
C THR A 190 7.41 -17.87 -1.92
N ALA A 191 7.26 -19.17 -1.69
CA ALA A 191 6.16 -19.96 -2.25
C ALA A 191 4.80 -19.34 -1.87
N THR A 192 4.63 -19.02 -0.59
CA THR A 192 3.38 -18.46 -0.07
C THR A 192 2.96 -17.15 -0.78
N VAL A 193 3.89 -16.22 -1.04
CA VAL A 193 3.54 -14.97 -1.74
C VAL A 193 3.31 -15.19 -3.23
N ARG A 194 4.06 -16.09 -3.87
CA ARG A 194 3.88 -16.43 -5.28
C ARG A 194 2.54 -17.14 -5.53
N GLU A 195 2.17 -18.09 -4.69
CA GLU A 195 0.86 -18.74 -4.72
C GLU A 195 -0.29 -17.72 -4.59
N ALA A 196 -0.18 -16.77 -3.65
CA ALA A 196 -1.18 -15.72 -3.51
C ALA A 196 -1.28 -14.80 -4.74
N VAL A 197 -0.17 -14.53 -5.41
CA VAL A 197 -0.15 -13.78 -6.68
C VAL A 197 -0.80 -14.61 -7.80
N ASP A 198 -0.46 -15.91 -7.90
CA ASP A 198 -1.08 -16.82 -8.87
C ASP A 198 -2.60 -16.88 -8.69
N ASP A 199 -3.10 -17.02 -7.47
CA ASP A 199 -4.54 -17.05 -7.16
C ASP A 199 -5.25 -15.75 -7.60
N LEU A 200 -4.61 -14.59 -7.36
CA LEU A 200 -5.16 -13.30 -7.78
C LEU A 200 -5.18 -13.15 -9.32
N ILE A 201 -4.18 -13.66 -10.01
CA ILE A 201 -4.13 -13.67 -11.47
C ILE A 201 -5.27 -14.54 -12.02
N LEU A 202 -5.44 -15.75 -11.50
CA LEU A 202 -6.52 -16.65 -11.91
C LEU A 202 -7.90 -16.00 -11.65
N GLN A 203 -8.07 -15.30 -10.53
CA GLN A 203 -9.29 -14.57 -10.23
C GLN A 203 -9.53 -13.45 -11.26
N THR A 204 -8.52 -12.62 -11.57
CA THR A 204 -8.68 -11.52 -12.54
C THR A 204 -8.98 -12.03 -13.94
N VAL A 205 -8.37 -13.15 -14.35
CA VAL A 205 -8.63 -13.83 -15.63
C VAL A 205 -10.08 -14.33 -15.69
N ALA A 206 -10.55 -14.98 -14.63
CA ALA A 206 -11.92 -15.49 -14.56
C ALA A 206 -12.96 -14.37 -14.60
N GLU A 207 -12.75 -13.29 -13.83
CA GLU A 207 -13.64 -12.13 -13.80
C GLU A 207 -13.68 -11.38 -15.15
N ALA A 208 -12.54 -11.29 -15.84
CA ALA A 208 -12.46 -10.64 -17.15
C ALA A 208 -12.97 -11.54 -18.30
N GLY A 209 -13.08 -12.86 -18.08
CA GLY A 209 -13.48 -13.82 -19.10
C GLY A 209 -12.49 -13.94 -20.26
N ILE A 210 -11.18 -13.77 -19.99
CA ILE A 210 -10.12 -13.82 -20.99
C ILE A 210 -9.36 -15.16 -20.93
N ASN A 211 -8.53 -15.39 -21.95
CA ASN A 211 -7.56 -16.49 -21.91
C ASN A 211 -6.28 -16.02 -21.20
N GLY A 212 -5.87 -16.67 -20.13
CA GLY A 212 -4.62 -16.37 -19.40
C GLY A 212 -3.36 -16.44 -20.27
N ALA A 213 -3.40 -17.23 -21.35
CA ALA A 213 -2.30 -17.31 -22.33
C ALA A 213 -2.05 -15.99 -23.10
N ASP A 214 -2.99 -15.05 -23.04
CA ASP A 214 -2.87 -13.74 -23.68
C ASP A 214 -2.23 -12.69 -22.74
N ILE A 215 -1.85 -13.06 -21.53
CA ILE A 215 -1.14 -12.17 -20.59
C ILE A 215 0.36 -12.34 -20.82
N LEU A 216 1.01 -11.30 -21.36
CA LEU A 216 2.40 -11.36 -21.76
C LEU A 216 3.37 -10.61 -20.87
N GLU A 217 2.86 -9.72 -20.01
CA GLU A 217 3.68 -8.93 -19.10
C GLU A 217 3.05 -8.82 -17.71
N ALA A 218 3.91 -8.75 -16.69
CA ALA A 218 3.53 -8.39 -15.34
C ALA A 218 4.54 -7.39 -14.75
N VAL A 219 4.06 -6.27 -14.21
CA VAL A 219 4.87 -5.32 -13.44
C VAL A 219 4.58 -5.50 -11.97
N ILE A 220 5.63 -5.77 -11.20
CA ILE A 220 5.55 -6.08 -9.76
C ILE A 220 6.18 -4.93 -8.97
N VAL A 221 5.46 -4.46 -7.96
CA VAL A 221 5.94 -3.48 -7.00
C VAL A 221 5.69 -3.97 -5.56
N GLY A 222 6.41 -3.43 -4.62
CA GLY A 222 6.28 -3.72 -3.20
C GLY A 222 7.47 -3.19 -2.41
N ASN A 223 7.36 -3.26 -1.08
CA ASN A 223 8.47 -2.88 -0.22
C ASN A 223 9.68 -3.82 -0.40
N PRO A 224 10.89 -3.45 0.06
CA PRO A 224 12.10 -4.21 -0.22
C PRO A 224 12.05 -5.66 0.24
N ILE A 225 11.41 -5.95 1.38
CA ILE A 225 11.32 -7.31 1.92
C ILE A 225 10.39 -8.16 1.05
N MET A 226 9.23 -7.60 0.65
CA MET A 226 8.30 -8.31 -0.25
C MET A 226 8.90 -8.50 -1.64
N HIS A 227 9.61 -7.50 -2.15
CA HIS A 227 10.36 -7.59 -3.41
C HIS A 227 11.37 -8.74 -3.39
N HIS A 228 12.19 -8.85 -2.32
CA HIS A 228 13.19 -9.90 -2.18
C HIS A 228 12.53 -11.29 -2.02
N LEU A 229 11.53 -11.41 -1.14
CA LEU A 229 10.81 -12.67 -0.94
C LEU A 229 10.11 -13.14 -2.23
N PHE A 230 9.49 -12.24 -2.99
CA PHE A 230 8.87 -12.58 -4.27
C PHE A 230 9.90 -13.10 -5.29
N LEU A 231 11.07 -12.47 -5.36
CA LEU A 231 12.17 -12.90 -6.23
C LEU A 231 12.90 -14.17 -5.73
N GLY A 232 12.61 -14.64 -4.52
CA GLY A 232 13.30 -15.80 -3.93
C GLY A 232 14.62 -15.43 -3.29
N ILE A 233 14.85 -14.15 -2.99
CA ILE A 233 16.06 -13.62 -2.36
C ILE A 233 15.86 -13.55 -0.85
N ASP A 234 16.88 -13.95 -0.09
CA ASP A 234 16.88 -13.87 1.36
C ASP A 234 16.90 -12.40 1.82
N PRO A 235 15.91 -11.94 2.62
CA PRO A 235 15.81 -10.57 3.08
C PRO A 235 16.51 -10.29 4.42
N ILE A 236 17.27 -11.22 5.01
CA ILE A 236 17.81 -11.09 6.37
C ILE A 236 18.64 -9.82 6.53
N GLU A 237 19.48 -9.48 5.56
CA GLU A 237 20.34 -8.28 5.60
C GLU A 237 19.54 -6.96 5.62
N LEU A 238 18.26 -6.99 5.22
CA LEU A 238 17.36 -5.83 5.34
C LEU A 238 16.89 -5.58 6.78
N GLY A 239 17.10 -6.55 7.68
CA GLY A 239 16.71 -6.46 9.09
C GLY A 239 17.68 -5.72 9.99
N GLY A 240 18.88 -5.41 9.53
CA GLY A 240 19.92 -4.76 10.31
C GLY A 240 20.76 -3.79 9.51
N ALA A 241 21.28 -2.74 10.18
CA ALA A 241 22.15 -1.78 9.50
C ALA A 241 23.38 -2.50 8.90
N PRO A 242 23.76 -2.19 7.64
CA PRO A 242 23.36 -1.05 6.81
C PRO A 242 22.11 -1.26 5.94
N PHE A 243 21.25 -2.26 6.21
CA PHE A 243 20.00 -2.57 5.49
C PHE A 243 20.24 -2.83 3.99
N ALA A 244 21.19 -3.74 3.72
CA ALA A 244 21.70 -3.97 2.38
C ALA A 244 20.69 -4.71 1.48
N LEU A 245 20.43 -4.13 0.31
CA LEU A 245 19.67 -4.76 -0.77
C LEU A 245 20.56 -5.71 -1.56
N THR A 246 20.10 -6.90 -1.89
CA THR A 246 20.75 -7.75 -2.90
C THR A 246 20.56 -7.15 -4.30
N LEU A 247 19.36 -6.62 -4.56
CA LEU A 247 19.00 -6.02 -5.85
C LEU A 247 18.28 -4.69 -5.62
N SER A 248 18.86 -3.60 -6.10
CA SER A 248 18.24 -2.26 -6.08
C SER A 248 17.73 -1.81 -7.44
N SER A 249 18.27 -2.34 -8.54
CA SER A 249 17.84 -1.99 -9.90
C SER A 249 16.59 -2.78 -10.31
N ALA A 250 15.89 -2.27 -11.33
CA ALA A 250 14.82 -3.02 -11.97
C ALA A 250 15.35 -4.34 -12.57
N LEU A 251 14.49 -5.35 -12.58
CA LEU A 251 14.78 -6.66 -13.15
C LEU A 251 13.65 -7.10 -14.07
N THR A 252 14.00 -7.50 -15.29
CA THR A 252 13.07 -8.19 -16.21
C THR A 252 13.53 -9.63 -16.39
N GLN A 253 12.60 -10.58 -16.19
CA GLN A 253 12.87 -12.00 -16.33
C GLN A 253 11.66 -12.74 -16.91
N PRO A 254 11.81 -13.96 -17.48
CA PRO A 254 10.68 -14.80 -17.86
C PRO A 254 9.82 -15.16 -16.66
N ALA A 255 8.53 -15.37 -16.87
CA ALA A 255 7.60 -15.81 -15.82
C ALA A 255 7.85 -17.25 -15.36
N GLN A 256 8.56 -18.03 -16.17
CA GLN A 256 8.94 -19.39 -15.85
C GLN A 256 9.55 -19.48 -14.44
N ASP A 257 9.09 -20.42 -13.64
CA ASP A 257 9.54 -20.68 -12.26
C ASP A 257 9.24 -19.56 -11.23
N VAL A 258 8.52 -18.50 -11.62
CA VAL A 258 8.15 -17.40 -10.72
C VAL A 258 6.64 -17.30 -10.52
N ILE A 259 5.87 -17.26 -11.60
CA ILE A 259 4.40 -17.17 -11.61
C ILE A 259 3.88 -18.28 -12.54
N SER A 260 3.24 -19.28 -11.97
CA SER A 260 2.82 -20.49 -12.70
C SER A 260 1.57 -20.27 -13.57
N SER A 261 0.75 -19.30 -13.23
CA SER A 261 -0.48 -18.95 -13.96
C SER A 261 -0.25 -18.15 -15.24
N LEU A 262 0.98 -17.69 -15.49
CA LEU A 262 1.36 -16.97 -16.70
C LEU A 262 2.05 -17.89 -17.72
N PRO A 263 1.98 -17.58 -19.04
CA PRO A 263 2.83 -18.24 -20.04
C PRO A 263 4.31 -18.18 -19.64
N SER A 264 5.05 -19.25 -19.84
CA SER A 264 6.48 -19.31 -19.49
C SER A 264 7.32 -18.24 -20.22
N SER A 265 6.88 -17.81 -21.41
CA SER A 265 7.49 -16.74 -22.21
C SER A 265 7.06 -15.33 -21.77
N ALA A 266 6.03 -15.17 -20.94
CA ALA A 266 5.63 -13.86 -20.41
C ALA A 266 6.78 -13.23 -19.61
N ARG A 267 6.81 -11.90 -19.54
CA ARG A 267 7.88 -11.14 -18.85
C ARG A 267 7.36 -10.56 -17.54
N ILE A 268 8.13 -10.80 -16.48
CA ILE A 268 7.92 -10.15 -15.17
C ILE A 268 8.96 -9.05 -15.04
N HIS A 269 8.49 -7.83 -14.84
CA HIS A 269 9.32 -6.65 -14.59
C HIS A 269 9.10 -6.17 -13.16
N THR A 270 10.14 -6.19 -12.32
CA THR A 270 10.11 -5.57 -10.99
C THR A 270 10.71 -4.18 -11.07
N LEU A 271 10.03 -3.18 -10.52
CA LEU A 271 10.56 -1.83 -10.44
C LEU A 271 11.76 -1.74 -9.46
N PRO A 272 12.63 -0.73 -9.61
CA PRO A 272 13.79 -0.58 -8.73
C PRO A 272 13.37 -0.25 -7.29
N CYS A 273 14.12 -0.74 -6.31
CA CYS A 273 14.03 -0.30 -4.92
C CYS A 273 14.88 0.96 -4.69
N ILE A 274 14.35 1.94 -3.98
CA ILE A 274 15.08 3.18 -3.65
C ILE A 274 16.18 2.88 -2.63
N ALA A 275 15.85 2.09 -1.60
CA ALA A 275 16.83 1.68 -0.56
C ALA A 275 16.25 0.57 0.34
N GLY A 276 17.00 0.11 1.34
CA GLY A 276 16.66 -1.02 2.19
C GLY A 276 15.30 -1.00 2.88
N HIS A 277 14.73 0.18 3.12
CA HIS A 277 13.38 0.34 3.68
C HIS A 277 12.41 1.13 2.78
N VAL A 278 12.86 1.55 1.58
CA VAL A 278 12.05 2.31 0.63
C VAL A 278 12.04 1.55 -0.69
N GLY A 279 10.94 0.92 -1.00
CA GLY A 279 10.83 -0.13 -2.01
C GLY A 279 10.47 0.32 -3.42
N ALA A 280 10.12 -0.66 -4.22
CA ALA A 280 9.62 -0.50 -5.57
C ALA A 280 8.20 0.11 -5.61
N ASP A 281 7.41 -0.05 -4.55
CA ASP A 281 6.15 0.64 -4.31
C ASP A 281 6.35 2.15 -4.20
N ALA A 282 7.31 2.60 -3.39
CA ALA A 282 7.67 4.01 -3.26
C ALA A 282 8.25 4.58 -4.58
N ALA A 283 9.02 3.79 -5.34
CA ALA A 283 9.46 4.16 -6.67
C ALA A 283 8.27 4.35 -7.61
N ALA A 284 7.28 3.46 -7.56
CA ALA A 284 6.06 3.58 -8.35
C ALA A 284 5.23 4.82 -7.96
N VAL A 285 5.09 5.12 -6.65
CA VAL A 285 4.46 6.36 -6.16
C VAL A 285 5.20 7.59 -6.69
N THR A 286 6.54 7.55 -6.69
CA THR A 286 7.39 8.64 -7.22
C THR A 286 7.17 8.83 -8.70
N LEU A 287 7.06 7.75 -9.49
CA LEU A 287 6.76 7.78 -10.92
C LEU A 287 5.36 8.33 -11.19
N SER A 288 4.37 7.91 -10.40
CA SER A 288 2.98 8.35 -10.53
C SER A 288 2.83 9.86 -10.34
N GLU A 289 3.46 10.43 -9.30
CA GLU A 289 3.28 11.83 -8.89
C GLU A 289 4.38 12.78 -9.37
N ARG A 290 5.52 12.25 -9.83
CA ARG A 290 6.63 12.95 -10.50
C ARG A 290 7.09 14.24 -9.79
N PRO A 291 7.45 14.20 -8.49
CA PRO A 291 7.89 15.39 -7.76
C PRO A 291 9.12 16.05 -8.40
N TYR A 292 9.97 15.27 -9.05
CA TYR A 292 11.16 15.70 -9.77
C TYR A 292 10.89 16.54 -11.04
N GLU A 293 9.65 16.69 -11.47
CA GLU A 293 9.25 17.61 -12.54
C GLU A 293 8.71 18.94 -12.05
N SER A 294 8.42 19.04 -10.75
CA SER A 294 7.80 20.21 -10.15
C SER A 294 8.84 21.26 -9.72
N ASP A 295 8.59 22.53 -10.01
CA ASP A 295 9.35 23.65 -9.45
C ASP A 295 9.04 23.86 -7.96
N GLN A 296 7.88 23.38 -7.50
CA GLN A 296 7.42 23.52 -6.13
C GLN A 296 7.70 22.26 -5.33
N THR A 297 8.02 22.43 -4.04
CA THR A 297 8.22 21.30 -3.13
C THR A 297 6.90 20.55 -2.90
N ILE A 298 6.88 19.26 -3.26
CA ILE A 298 5.76 18.35 -3.08
C ILE A 298 6.13 17.33 -1.99
N LEU A 299 5.21 17.11 -1.06
CA LEU A 299 5.26 16.04 -0.09
C LEU A 299 4.32 14.92 -0.56
N LEU A 300 4.86 13.73 -0.75
CA LEU A 300 4.11 12.49 -0.98
C LEU A 300 4.22 11.64 0.29
N VAL A 301 3.12 11.12 0.74
CA VAL A 301 3.07 10.20 1.89
C VAL A 301 2.21 9.00 1.49
N ASP A 302 2.81 7.85 1.37
CA ASP A 302 2.09 6.58 1.25
C ASP A 302 1.92 5.99 2.66
N ILE A 303 0.68 5.97 3.14
CA ILE A 303 0.37 5.59 4.52
C ILE A 303 -0.10 4.14 4.56
N GLY A 304 0.74 3.28 5.12
CA GLY A 304 0.46 1.88 5.43
C GLY A 304 0.95 1.51 6.82
N THR A 305 1.32 0.26 7.03
CA THR A 305 2.00 -0.23 8.25
C THR A 305 3.35 0.45 8.44
N ASN A 306 4.05 0.74 7.33
CA ASN A 306 5.10 1.76 7.26
C ASN A 306 4.57 2.93 6.44
N ALA A 307 5.10 4.12 6.68
CA ALA A 307 4.83 5.27 5.84
C ALA A 307 6.06 5.59 5.00
N GLU A 308 5.93 5.51 3.69
CA GLU A 308 6.93 5.96 2.74
C GLU A 308 6.71 7.44 2.48
N ILE A 309 7.75 8.22 2.75
CA ILE A 309 7.74 9.68 2.68
C ILE A 309 8.68 10.12 1.59
N ILE A 310 8.18 10.85 0.61
CA ILE A 310 8.96 11.42 -0.48
C ILE A 310 8.73 12.92 -0.48
N LEU A 311 9.81 13.69 -0.40
CA LEU A 311 9.75 15.14 -0.36
C LEU A 311 10.74 15.73 -1.35
N GLY A 312 10.28 16.62 -2.21
CA GLY A 312 11.21 17.27 -3.14
C GLY A 312 10.56 18.08 -4.24
N ASN A 313 11.41 18.49 -5.15
CA ASN A 313 11.12 19.23 -6.36
C ASN A 313 12.11 18.81 -7.46
N ARG A 314 12.17 19.55 -8.58
CA ARG A 314 13.08 19.22 -9.69
C ARG A 314 14.57 19.24 -9.33
N ASP A 315 14.96 20.00 -8.29
CA ASP A 315 16.37 20.13 -7.92
C ASP A 315 16.84 18.97 -7.06
N GLN A 316 15.98 18.54 -6.13
CA GLN A 316 16.30 17.45 -5.21
C GLN A 316 15.04 16.73 -4.74
N VAL A 317 15.10 15.40 -4.66
CA VAL A 317 14.07 14.56 -4.05
C VAL A 317 14.70 13.69 -2.96
N LEU A 318 14.10 13.72 -1.79
CA LEU A 318 14.47 12.93 -0.62
C LEU A 318 13.42 11.84 -0.39
N ALA A 319 13.84 10.69 0.11
CA ALA A 319 12.93 9.61 0.48
C ALA A 319 13.31 9.03 1.85
N ALA A 320 12.31 8.68 2.63
CA ALA A 320 12.46 8.00 3.92
C ALA A 320 11.29 7.02 4.14
N SER A 321 11.52 6.01 4.97
CA SER A 321 10.46 5.19 5.54
C SER A 321 10.38 5.45 7.05
N SER A 322 9.16 5.52 7.57
CA SER A 322 8.91 5.72 8.99
C SER A 322 8.01 4.62 9.54
N PRO A 323 8.37 3.98 10.67
CA PRO A 323 7.61 2.88 11.25
C PRO A 323 6.37 3.42 11.98
N THR A 324 5.25 3.53 11.28
CA THR A 324 3.96 3.99 11.83
C THR A 324 3.23 2.92 12.63
N GLY A 325 3.53 1.66 12.37
CA GLY A 325 2.79 0.53 12.93
C GLY A 325 1.39 0.38 12.32
N PRO A 326 0.64 -0.66 12.71
CA PRO A 326 -0.63 -0.99 12.08
C PRO A 326 -1.84 -0.22 12.66
N ALA A 327 -1.62 0.78 13.53
CA ALA A 327 -2.70 1.52 14.19
C ALA A 327 -3.62 2.25 13.19
N PHE A 328 -3.05 2.80 12.12
CA PHE A 328 -3.83 3.45 11.05
C PHE A 328 -4.66 2.46 10.21
N GLU A 329 -4.36 1.18 10.27
CA GLU A 329 -5.18 0.13 9.64
C GLU A 329 -6.26 -0.43 10.58
N GLY A 330 -6.39 0.13 11.80
CA GLY A 330 -7.33 -0.30 12.82
C GLY A 330 -6.84 -1.46 13.69
N ALA A 331 -5.65 -2.00 13.45
CA ALA A 331 -5.02 -2.93 14.37
C ALA A 331 -4.49 -2.18 15.60
N GLU A 332 -4.33 -2.85 16.74
CA GLU A 332 -3.98 -2.26 18.04
C GLU A 332 -5.05 -1.33 18.65
N ILE A 333 -6.13 -1.04 17.94
CA ILE A 333 -7.28 -0.26 18.43
C ILE A 333 -8.30 -1.21 19.07
N SER A 334 -8.84 -0.84 20.24
CA SER A 334 -9.69 -1.73 21.05
C SER A 334 -10.92 -2.27 20.33
N CYS A 335 -11.61 -1.41 19.56
CA CYS A 335 -12.73 -1.77 18.69
C CYS A 335 -12.36 -1.62 17.20
N GLY A 336 -11.04 -1.65 16.92
CA GLY A 336 -10.52 -1.42 15.58
C GLY A 336 -10.67 -2.63 14.67
N GLN A 337 -10.90 -2.35 13.42
CA GLN A 337 -10.91 -3.36 12.36
C GLN A 337 -10.43 -2.75 11.04
N ARG A 338 -10.09 -3.60 10.11
CA ARG A 338 -9.80 -3.18 8.74
C ARG A 338 -11.07 -2.67 8.05
N ALA A 339 -10.88 -1.86 7.01
CA ALA A 339 -11.98 -1.33 6.22
C ALA A 339 -12.81 -2.46 5.58
N ALA A 340 -14.04 -2.65 6.08
CA ALA A 340 -15.00 -3.65 5.63
C ALA A 340 -16.43 -3.12 5.82
N PRO A 341 -17.44 -3.66 5.13
CA PRO A 341 -18.84 -3.30 5.39
C PRO A 341 -19.18 -3.41 6.88
N GLY A 342 -19.89 -2.42 7.41
CA GLY A 342 -20.24 -2.32 8.84
C GLY A 342 -19.21 -1.63 9.74
N ALA A 343 -17.99 -1.35 9.24
CA ALA A 343 -17.03 -0.54 9.98
C ALA A 343 -17.40 0.94 9.97
N ILE A 344 -17.28 1.62 11.10
CA ILE A 344 -17.40 3.09 11.19
C ILE A 344 -16.19 3.71 10.46
N GLU A 345 -16.47 4.52 9.41
CA GLU A 345 -15.42 5.17 8.62
C GLU A 345 -15.36 6.69 8.76
N ARG A 346 -16.47 7.30 9.19
CA ARG A 346 -16.58 8.75 9.42
C ARG A 346 -17.20 8.99 10.78
N VAL A 347 -16.74 10.03 11.47
CA VAL A 347 -17.24 10.41 12.80
C VAL A 347 -17.35 11.93 12.88
N ARG A 348 -18.43 12.40 13.53
CA ARG A 348 -18.62 13.80 13.93
C ARG A 348 -19.11 13.82 15.37
N ILE A 349 -18.60 14.71 16.17
CA ILE A 349 -19.03 14.89 17.57
C ILE A 349 -19.61 16.30 17.73
N ASN A 350 -20.83 16.39 18.20
CA ASN A 350 -21.44 17.68 18.52
C ASN A 350 -20.71 18.30 19.72
N PRO A 351 -20.14 19.53 19.61
CA PRO A 351 -19.33 20.12 20.66
C PRO A 351 -20.17 20.59 21.90
N GLU A 352 -21.50 20.68 21.79
CA GLU A 352 -22.38 21.11 22.87
C GLU A 352 -22.97 19.91 23.63
N THR A 353 -23.42 18.88 22.90
CA THR A 353 -24.04 17.68 23.49
C THR A 353 -23.08 16.53 23.68
N TYR A 354 -21.91 16.56 23.01
CA TYR A 354 -20.92 15.49 22.95
C TYR A 354 -21.42 14.17 22.32
N GLU A 355 -22.57 14.21 21.66
CA GLU A 355 -23.13 13.08 20.94
C GLU A 355 -22.38 12.87 19.62
N ALA A 356 -22.07 11.59 19.34
CA ALA A 356 -21.46 11.21 18.08
C ALA A 356 -22.49 10.89 17.00
N THR A 357 -22.23 11.34 15.79
CA THR A 357 -22.83 10.81 14.57
C THR A 357 -21.75 10.16 13.72
N PHE A 358 -22.07 9.05 13.05
CA PHE A 358 -21.08 8.30 12.28
C PHE A 358 -21.68 7.73 11.00
N LYS A 359 -20.79 7.35 10.09
CA LYS A 359 -21.13 6.70 8.82
C LYS A 359 -20.41 5.36 8.73
N LEU A 360 -21.12 4.35 8.21
CA LEU A 360 -20.58 3.01 8.01
C LEU A 360 -20.09 2.82 6.58
N ILE A 361 -19.08 1.99 6.40
CA ILE A 361 -18.74 1.45 5.09
C ILE A 361 -19.92 0.59 4.62
N GLY A 362 -20.44 0.90 3.44
CA GLY A 362 -21.60 0.21 2.87
C GLY A 362 -22.95 0.85 3.24
N ALA A 363 -22.93 1.98 3.97
CA ALA A 363 -24.12 2.81 4.19
C ALA A 363 -23.93 4.20 3.57
N ASP A 364 -24.98 4.72 2.92
CA ASP A 364 -24.93 6.02 2.26
C ASP A 364 -25.34 7.17 3.19
N VAL A 365 -26.02 6.86 4.30
CA VAL A 365 -26.59 7.81 5.26
C VAL A 365 -25.81 7.82 6.59
N TRP A 366 -25.90 8.94 7.32
CA TRP A 366 -25.35 9.07 8.66
C TRP A 366 -26.24 8.41 9.74
N SER A 367 -25.66 8.08 10.89
CA SER A 367 -26.36 7.38 11.97
C SER A 367 -27.58 8.11 12.54
N ASN A 368 -27.68 9.42 12.36
CA ASN A 368 -28.81 10.26 12.75
C ASN A 368 -29.81 10.53 11.62
N GLU A 369 -29.61 9.96 10.43
CA GLU A 369 -30.50 10.16 9.28
C GLU A 369 -31.52 9.03 9.12
N THR A 370 -32.64 9.34 8.48
CA THR A 370 -33.70 8.35 8.17
C THR A 370 -33.14 7.26 7.23
N GLY A 371 -33.45 6.00 7.52
CA GLY A 371 -32.99 4.84 6.73
C GLY A 371 -31.67 4.26 7.20
N PHE A 372 -30.99 4.86 8.18
CA PHE A 372 -29.74 4.30 8.73
C PHE A 372 -29.95 2.90 9.33
N ALA A 373 -31.01 2.71 10.14
CA ALA A 373 -31.27 1.43 10.79
C ALA A 373 -31.37 0.28 9.78
N GLU A 374 -32.07 0.48 8.67
CA GLU A 374 -32.22 -0.55 7.62
C GLU A 374 -30.89 -0.89 6.95
N GLN A 375 -30.02 0.11 6.73
CA GLN A 375 -28.70 -0.11 6.12
C GLN A 375 -27.75 -0.75 7.14
N ALA A 376 -27.78 -0.34 8.39
CA ALA A 376 -27.02 -0.92 9.48
C ALA A 376 -27.40 -2.39 9.75
N ASP A 377 -28.68 -2.75 9.63
CA ASP A 377 -29.14 -4.14 9.79
C ASP A 377 -28.58 -5.07 8.69
N ARG A 378 -28.30 -4.54 7.48
CA ARG A 378 -27.72 -5.33 6.38
C ARG A 378 -26.24 -5.61 6.55
N THR A 379 -25.49 -4.64 7.10
CA THR A 379 -24.03 -4.73 7.23
C THR A 379 -23.58 -5.12 8.62
N GLY A 380 -24.42 -4.91 9.62
CA GLY A 380 -24.06 -4.84 11.03
C GLY A 380 -23.26 -3.58 11.36
N ILE A 381 -23.07 -3.30 12.65
CA ILE A 381 -22.06 -2.34 13.14
C ILE A 381 -20.97 -3.19 13.78
N THR A 382 -19.79 -3.28 13.16
CA THR A 382 -18.81 -4.32 13.50
C THR A 382 -17.56 -3.79 14.20
N GLY A 383 -17.26 -2.50 14.07
CA GLY A 383 -16.08 -1.85 14.65
C GLY A 383 -15.80 -0.50 14.02
N ILE A 384 -14.58 -0.01 14.17
CA ILE A 384 -14.11 1.25 13.60
C ILE A 384 -12.87 1.02 12.73
N CYS A 385 -12.87 1.53 11.50
CA CYS A 385 -11.70 1.41 10.64
C CYS A 385 -10.71 2.58 10.84
N GLY A 386 -9.55 2.49 10.18
CA GLY A 386 -8.48 3.48 10.33
C GLY A 386 -8.89 4.93 10.06
N SER A 387 -9.67 5.22 8.99
CA SER A 387 -10.19 6.58 8.75
C SER A 387 -11.14 7.03 9.86
N GLY A 388 -11.99 6.12 10.34
CA GLY A 388 -12.93 6.40 11.43
C GLY A 388 -12.22 6.74 12.75
N ILE A 389 -11.16 6.01 13.13
CA ILE A 389 -10.42 6.29 14.38
C ILE A 389 -9.67 7.62 14.30
N VAL A 390 -9.09 7.97 13.14
CA VAL A 390 -8.46 9.28 12.92
C VAL A 390 -9.48 10.41 13.09
N GLU A 391 -10.66 10.29 12.46
CA GLU A 391 -11.72 11.28 12.62
C GLU A 391 -12.25 11.34 14.06
N ALA A 392 -12.48 10.20 14.70
CA ALA A 392 -12.96 10.15 16.08
C ALA A 392 -12.01 10.86 17.05
N ILE A 393 -10.71 10.60 16.97
CA ILE A 393 -9.72 11.24 17.84
C ILE A 393 -9.60 12.75 17.52
N ALA A 394 -9.65 13.13 16.25
CA ALA A 394 -9.64 14.54 15.86
C ALA A 394 -10.90 15.29 16.34
N GLU A 395 -12.07 14.67 16.25
CA GLU A 395 -13.32 15.24 16.76
C GLU A 395 -13.33 15.32 18.29
N LEU A 396 -12.78 14.33 19.01
CA LEU A 396 -12.57 14.41 20.44
C LEU A 396 -11.67 15.61 20.84
N TYR A 397 -10.62 15.85 20.04
CA TYR A 397 -9.76 17.01 20.24
C TYR A 397 -10.49 18.33 19.96
N LEU A 398 -11.22 18.41 18.82
CA LEU A 398 -11.96 19.61 18.42
C LEU A 398 -13.12 19.95 19.38
N SER A 399 -13.78 18.94 19.95
CA SER A 399 -14.86 19.11 20.94
C SER A 399 -14.35 19.43 22.35
N GLY A 400 -13.02 19.44 22.59
CA GLY A 400 -12.43 19.71 23.90
C GLY A 400 -12.48 18.53 24.88
N LEU A 401 -12.91 17.33 24.45
CA LEU A 401 -12.88 16.11 25.24
C LEU A 401 -11.50 15.46 25.30
N LEU A 402 -10.59 15.88 24.43
CA LEU A 402 -9.21 15.42 24.37
C LEU A 402 -8.25 16.61 24.46
N SER A 403 -7.29 16.54 25.37
CA SER A 403 -6.26 17.58 25.50
C SER A 403 -5.23 17.48 24.37
N ALA A 404 -4.44 18.55 24.15
CA ALA A 404 -3.31 18.54 23.23
C ALA A 404 -2.28 17.43 23.54
N ASP A 405 -2.11 17.07 24.81
CA ASP A 405 -1.23 15.98 25.24
C ASP A 405 -1.87 14.57 25.06
N GLY A 406 -3.10 14.54 24.52
CA GLY A 406 -3.81 13.29 24.21
C GLY A 406 -4.44 12.63 25.44
N VAL A 407 -4.86 13.39 26.44
CA VAL A 407 -5.59 12.86 27.60
C VAL A 407 -7.08 13.11 27.43
N ILE A 408 -7.88 12.04 27.53
CA ILE A 408 -9.35 12.16 27.54
C ILE A 408 -9.76 12.73 28.89
N THR A 409 -10.43 13.89 28.88
CA THR A 409 -10.79 14.65 30.09
C THR A 409 -12.23 15.13 29.97
N PRO A 410 -13.06 15.00 31.03
CA PRO A 410 -14.39 15.57 31.01
C PRO A 410 -14.32 17.11 30.97
N PRO A 411 -15.22 17.77 30.23
CA PRO A 411 -15.33 19.22 30.22
C PRO A 411 -15.93 19.72 31.55
N GLU A 412 -15.84 21.04 31.79
CA GLU A 412 -16.57 21.69 32.89
C GLU A 412 -18.08 21.44 32.72
N GLY A 413 -18.71 20.81 33.72
CA GLY A 413 -20.12 20.41 33.64
C GLY A 413 -20.36 18.95 33.28
N GLY A 414 -19.29 18.21 32.89
CA GLY A 414 -19.38 16.79 32.51
C GLY A 414 -19.79 16.60 31.04
N ALA A 415 -19.64 15.39 30.54
CA ALA A 415 -20.05 14.98 29.19
C ALA A 415 -21.17 13.92 29.21
N GLY A 416 -21.96 13.88 30.30
CA GLY A 416 -23.02 12.88 30.47
C GLY A 416 -22.49 11.45 30.37
N ASP A 417 -23.28 10.55 29.75
CA ASP A 417 -22.95 9.13 29.57
C ASP A 417 -21.97 8.87 28.44
N HIS A 418 -21.51 9.92 27.72
CA HIS A 418 -20.57 9.76 26.61
C HIS A 418 -19.14 9.47 27.09
N LEU A 419 -18.77 9.88 28.31
CA LEU A 419 -17.50 9.55 28.93
C LEU A 419 -17.69 8.55 30.06
N VAL A 420 -17.11 7.37 29.87
CA VAL A 420 -17.15 6.26 30.86
C VAL A 420 -15.81 6.23 31.59
N PRO A 421 -15.80 6.24 32.93
CA PRO A 421 -14.57 6.09 33.71
C PRO A 421 -13.83 4.79 33.40
N ALA A 422 -12.53 4.89 33.10
CA ALA A 422 -11.66 3.76 32.81
C ALA A 422 -10.35 3.86 33.63
N GLY A 423 -10.41 3.42 34.88
CA GLY A 423 -9.30 3.52 35.81
C GLY A 423 -8.99 4.95 36.21
N ARG A 424 -7.83 5.50 35.72
CA ARG A 424 -7.41 6.90 35.99
C ARG A 424 -7.80 7.86 34.86
N THR A 425 -8.42 7.37 33.82
CA THR A 425 -8.79 8.11 32.61
C THR A 425 -10.24 7.80 32.25
N TYR A 426 -10.64 8.24 31.05
CA TYR A 426 -11.96 7.98 30.51
C TYR A 426 -11.85 7.29 29.16
N SER A 427 -12.93 6.58 28.77
CA SER A 427 -13.18 6.13 27.41
C SER A 427 -14.37 6.90 26.86
N TYR A 428 -14.31 7.30 25.59
CA TYR A 428 -15.46 7.92 24.92
C TYR A 428 -16.32 6.84 24.27
N MET A 429 -17.61 6.81 24.59
CA MET A 429 -18.59 5.88 24.05
C MET A 429 -19.11 6.40 22.70
N LEU A 430 -18.66 5.79 21.61
CA LEU A 430 -19.04 6.19 20.25
C LEU A 430 -20.37 5.58 19.84
N HIS A 431 -20.63 4.31 20.20
CA HIS A 431 -21.85 3.59 19.87
C HIS A 431 -22.24 2.63 20.99
N ARG A 432 -23.56 2.60 21.29
CA ARG A 432 -24.18 1.62 22.20
C ARG A 432 -25.20 0.79 21.41
N GLY A 433 -25.01 -0.50 21.34
CA GLY A 433 -25.87 -1.44 20.61
C GLY A 433 -25.57 -2.88 20.99
N GLN A 434 -25.75 -3.80 20.06
CA GLN A 434 -25.34 -5.19 20.25
C GLN A 434 -23.82 -5.31 20.49
N ILE A 435 -23.05 -4.45 19.84
CA ILE A 435 -21.62 -4.28 20.07
C ILE A 435 -21.41 -2.83 20.54
N GLU A 436 -20.74 -2.68 21.68
CA GLU A 436 -20.32 -1.36 22.14
C GLU A 436 -19.00 -0.97 21.49
N ILE A 437 -18.96 0.24 20.90
CA ILE A 437 -17.75 0.80 20.30
C ILE A 437 -17.35 2.02 21.10
N SER A 438 -16.15 1.96 21.68
CA SER A 438 -15.58 3.04 22.47
C SER A 438 -14.15 3.35 22.07
N ILE A 439 -13.74 4.60 22.29
CA ILE A 439 -12.37 5.07 22.09
C ILE A 439 -11.70 5.17 23.46
N SER A 440 -10.72 4.34 23.71
CA SER A 440 -9.99 4.29 24.97
C SER A 440 -8.74 5.18 24.94
N GLN A 441 -8.19 5.47 26.12
CA GLN A 441 -6.90 6.17 26.23
C GLN A 441 -5.76 5.41 25.54
N LYS A 442 -5.84 4.07 25.48
CA LYS A 442 -4.87 3.23 24.77
C LYS A 442 -4.94 3.49 23.26
N ASP A 443 -6.14 3.62 22.71
CA ASP A 443 -6.35 3.87 21.28
C ASP A 443 -5.80 5.24 20.88
N VAL A 444 -6.07 6.27 21.70
CA VAL A 444 -5.47 7.60 21.51
C VAL A 444 -3.95 7.51 21.49
N ARG A 445 -3.35 6.74 22.42
CA ARG A 445 -1.89 6.59 22.49
C ARG A 445 -1.33 5.87 21.25
N ALA A 446 -2.00 4.85 20.75
CA ALA A 446 -1.59 4.15 19.53
C ALA A 446 -1.53 5.11 18.33
N ILE A 447 -2.56 5.93 18.14
CA ILE A 447 -2.59 6.95 17.07
C ILE A 447 -1.56 8.05 17.30
N GLN A 448 -1.31 8.47 18.55
CA GLN A 448 -0.25 9.45 18.85
C GLN A 448 1.14 8.94 18.46
N LEU A 449 1.45 7.68 18.74
CA LEU A 449 2.73 7.08 18.37
C LEU A 449 2.88 6.96 16.85
N ALA A 450 1.85 6.46 16.18
CA ALA A 450 1.84 6.31 14.73
C ALA A 450 2.02 7.66 14.01
N LYS A 451 1.24 8.68 14.40
CA LYS A 451 1.33 10.01 13.80
C LYS A 451 2.64 10.71 14.12
N ALA A 452 3.20 10.51 15.32
CA ALA A 452 4.47 11.09 15.71
C ALA A 452 5.63 10.52 14.88
N ALA A 453 5.62 9.22 14.61
CA ALA A 453 6.59 8.57 13.74
C ALA A 453 6.51 9.16 12.31
N LEU A 454 5.30 9.24 11.74
CA LEU A 454 5.09 9.83 10.42
C LEU A 454 5.60 11.28 10.36
N TYR A 455 5.12 12.14 11.28
CA TYR A 455 5.46 13.55 11.27
C TYR A 455 6.95 13.80 11.49
N ALA A 456 7.59 13.00 12.36
CA ALA A 456 9.03 13.09 12.57
C ALA A 456 9.82 12.81 11.28
N GLY A 457 9.41 11.82 10.52
CA GLY A 457 9.98 11.53 9.21
C GLY A 457 9.80 12.68 8.22
N VAL A 458 8.58 13.22 8.14
CA VAL A 458 8.28 14.40 7.28
C VAL A 458 9.15 15.60 7.67
N ARG A 459 9.19 15.95 8.97
CA ARG A 459 9.95 17.10 9.45
C ARG A 459 11.45 16.94 9.22
N LEU A 460 11.95 15.73 9.43
CA LEU A 460 13.34 15.40 9.15
C LEU A 460 13.73 15.65 7.68
N LEU A 461 12.87 15.21 6.73
CA LEU A 461 13.09 15.49 5.31
C LEU A 461 13.00 16.97 4.99
N MET A 462 12.06 17.71 5.60
CA MET A 462 11.95 19.17 5.45
C MET A 462 13.22 19.88 5.92
N ASP A 463 13.77 19.50 7.08
CA ASP A 463 15.01 20.04 7.60
C ASP A 463 16.21 19.76 6.67
N LYS A 464 16.29 18.54 6.12
CA LYS A 464 17.34 18.12 5.18
C LYS A 464 17.25 18.87 3.85
N LEU A 465 16.04 19.15 3.38
CA LEU A 465 15.80 19.92 2.16
C LEU A 465 15.95 21.45 2.41
N GLY A 466 15.97 21.89 3.67
CA GLY A 466 16.07 23.30 4.06
C GLY A 466 14.78 24.08 3.80
N VAL A 467 13.61 23.44 3.93
CA VAL A 467 12.29 24.05 3.71
C VAL A 467 11.43 24.04 4.97
N ASP A 468 10.72 25.13 5.22
CA ASP A 468 9.77 25.24 6.33
C ASP A 468 8.31 24.96 5.90
N GLU A 469 8.04 25.00 4.61
CA GLU A 469 6.70 24.83 4.05
C GLU A 469 6.73 23.90 2.82
N VAL A 470 5.62 23.21 2.63
CA VAL A 470 5.37 22.39 1.42
C VAL A 470 4.29 23.04 0.56
N ALA A 471 4.47 23.01 -0.75
CA ALA A 471 3.51 23.61 -1.66
C ALA A 471 2.28 22.73 -1.89
N ARG A 472 2.46 21.41 -1.84
CA ARG A 472 1.41 20.41 -2.03
C ARG A 472 1.69 19.18 -1.18
N VAL A 473 0.60 18.55 -0.69
CA VAL A 473 0.64 17.27 0.00
C VAL A 473 -0.22 16.26 -0.76
N ARG A 474 0.35 15.11 -1.06
CA ARG A 474 -0.29 13.99 -1.72
C ARG A 474 -0.33 12.81 -0.77
N LEU A 475 -1.53 12.34 -0.41
CA LEU A 475 -1.73 11.19 0.46
C LEU A 475 -2.05 9.97 -0.41
N ALA A 476 -1.13 9.03 -0.45
CA ALA A 476 -1.23 7.79 -1.20
C ALA A 476 -1.62 6.62 -0.30
N GLY A 477 -1.86 5.48 -0.92
CA GLY A 477 -2.19 4.23 -0.26
C GLY A 477 -3.67 4.03 0.00
N ALA A 478 -4.02 2.80 0.33
CA ALA A 478 -5.40 2.39 0.59
C ALA A 478 -6.03 3.13 1.78
N PHE A 479 -5.21 3.52 2.77
CA PHE A 479 -5.63 4.31 3.92
C PHE A 479 -5.55 5.81 3.64
N GLY A 480 -4.41 6.30 3.14
CA GLY A 480 -4.14 7.73 2.92
C GLY A 480 -5.18 8.42 2.05
N SER A 481 -5.74 7.71 1.07
CA SER A 481 -6.74 8.23 0.13
C SER A 481 -8.11 8.49 0.77
N TYR A 482 -8.40 7.89 1.92
CA TYR A 482 -9.68 8.03 2.62
C TYR A 482 -9.61 8.94 3.84
N ILE A 483 -8.41 9.42 4.21
CA ILE A 483 -8.25 10.39 5.29
C ILE A 483 -8.74 11.76 4.80
N ASP A 484 -9.60 12.39 5.61
CA ASP A 484 -9.96 13.78 5.39
C ASP A 484 -8.75 14.68 5.70
N PRO A 485 -8.31 15.53 4.75
CA PRO A 485 -7.19 16.45 4.95
C PRO A 485 -7.29 17.32 6.21
N LYS A 486 -8.50 17.75 6.59
CA LYS A 486 -8.75 18.52 7.80
C LYS A 486 -8.30 17.73 9.03
N TYR A 487 -8.74 16.48 9.16
CA TYR A 487 -8.44 15.66 10.33
C TYR A 487 -6.99 15.18 10.35
N ALA A 488 -6.41 14.91 9.18
CA ALA A 488 -4.98 14.65 9.07
C ALA A 488 -4.14 15.79 9.64
N MET A 489 -4.50 17.03 9.32
CA MET A 489 -3.78 18.22 9.80
C MET A 489 -4.11 18.56 11.25
N VAL A 490 -5.36 18.39 11.69
CA VAL A 490 -5.78 18.58 13.10
C VAL A 490 -5.03 17.66 14.05
N LEU A 491 -4.80 16.41 13.64
CA LEU A 491 -3.96 15.50 14.41
C LEU A 491 -2.46 15.76 14.24
N GLY A 492 -2.04 16.50 13.21
CA GLY A 492 -0.63 16.70 12.89
C GLY A 492 0.02 15.45 12.28
N LEU A 493 -0.69 14.76 11.36
CA LEU A 493 -0.10 13.74 10.50
C LEU A 493 0.74 14.37 9.38
N ILE A 494 0.35 15.57 8.95
CA ILE A 494 0.96 16.31 7.85
C ILE A 494 1.31 17.73 8.31
N PRO A 495 2.31 18.38 7.67
CA PRO A 495 2.74 19.75 8.05
C PRO A 495 1.64 20.78 7.76
N ASP A 496 1.76 21.93 8.44
CA ASP A 496 0.85 23.05 8.30
C ASP A 496 0.87 23.63 6.89
N CYS A 497 -0.23 23.48 6.17
CA CYS A 497 -0.40 24.02 4.81
C CYS A 497 -1.87 24.39 4.55
N SER A 498 -2.17 24.94 3.38
CA SER A 498 -3.57 25.15 2.98
C SER A 498 -4.26 23.81 2.71
N LEU A 499 -5.42 23.54 3.33
CA LEU A 499 -6.20 22.32 3.12
C LEU A 499 -6.51 22.08 1.63
N LYS A 500 -6.67 23.15 0.83
CA LYS A 500 -6.91 23.05 -0.62
C LYS A 500 -5.73 22.46 -1.40
N LYS A 501 -4.55 22.39 -0.79
CA LYS A 501 -3.32 21.84 -1.40
C LYS A 501 -3.04 20.40 -0.98
N VAL A 502 -3.89 19.83 -0.14
CA VAL A 502 -3.84 18.43 0.28
C VAL A 502 -4.85 17.63 -0.51
N SER A 503 -4.44 16.51 -1.08
CA SER A 503 -5.33 15.61 -1.81
C SER A 503 -4.92 14.16 -1.66
N GLY A 504 -5.90 13.28 -1.62
CA GLY A 504 -5.68 11.85 -1.83
C GLY A 504 -5.37 11.56 -3.30
N VAL A 505 -4.46 10.63 -3.55
CA VAL A 505 -4.03 10.20 -4.89
C VAL A 505 -4.24 8.69 -5.12
N GLY A 506 -5.17 8.10 -4.39
CA GLY A 506 -5.55 6.71 -4.58
C GLY A 506 -4.40 5.73 -4.36
N ASN A 507 -4.43 4.61 -5.08
CA ASN A 507 -3.34 3.66 -5.11
C ASN A 507 -2.25 4.12 -6.11
N ALA A 508 -1.44 5.11 -5.70
CA ALA A 508 -0.39 5.68 -6.53
C ALA A 508 0.69 4.65 -6.91
N ALA A 509 0.96 3.65 -6.04
CA ALA A 509 1.87 2.56 -6.35
C ALA A 509 1.38 1.73 -7.55
N SER A 510 0.10 1.32 -7.54
CA SER A 510 -0.48 0.63 -8.71
C SER A 510 -0.56 1.52 -9.94
N THR A 511 -0.79 2.84 -9.78
CA THR A 511 -0.78 3.79 -10.92
C THR A 511 0.61 3.87 -11.54
N GLY A 512 1.68 3.99 -10.75
CA GLY A 512 3.06 3.97 -11.23
C GLY A 512 3.46 2.64 -11.88
N ALA A 513 3.01 1.51 -11.30
CA ALA A 513 3.21 0.20 -11.92
C ALA A 513 2.52 0.10 -13.30
N ARG A 514 1.29 0.65 -13.43
CA ARG A 514 0.60 0.73 -14.74
C ARG A 514 1.33 1.65 -15.73
N MET A 515 1.89 2.76 -15.26
CA MET A 515 2.72 3.62 -16.12
C MET A 515 3.90 2.83 -16.67
N ALA A 516 4.61 2.09 -15.85
CA ALA A 516 5.72 1.24 -16.27
C ALA A 516 5.29 0.04 -17.14
N LEU A 517 4.06 -0.46 -16.99
CA LEU A 517 3.50 -1.51 -17.85
C LEU A 517 3.19 -0.99 -19.25
N LEU A 518 2.59 0.20 -19.32
CA LEU A 518 2.04 0.76 -20.56
C LEU A 518 3.02 1.63 -21.34
N ASN A 519 4.18 1.95 -20.77
CA ASN A 519 5.14 2.81 -21.44
C ASN A 519 6.59 2.47 -21.04
N CYS A 520 7.39 2.07 -22.03
CA CYS A 520 8.77 1.65 -21.85
C CYS A 520 9.67 2.79 -21.30
N ARG A 521 9.39 4.05 -21.67
CA ARG A 521 10.18 5.21 -21.21
C ARG A 521 10.02 5.44 -19.71
N TYR A 522 8.85 5.11 -19.13
CA TYR A 522 8.65 5.23 -17.70
C TYR A 522 9.46 4.20 -16.90
N ARG A 523 9.77 3.02 -17.46
CA ARG A 523 10.71 2.06 -16.87
C ARG A 523 12.10 2.64 -16.74
N GLU A 524 12.59 3.27 -17.81
CA GLU A 524 13.91 3.94 -17.81
C GLU A 524 13.91 5.17 -16.91
N GLU A 525 12.86 5.99 -17.00
CA GLU A 525 12.74 7.20 -16.20
C GLU A 525 12.85 6.89 -14.70
N ILE A 526 12.05 5.95 -14.20
CA ILE A 526 12.09 5.61 -12.76
C ILE A 526 13.42 4.99 -12.36
N GLN A 527 14.03 4.16 -13.20
CA GLN A 527 15.36 3.60 -12.95
C GLN A 527 16.44 4.70 -12.83
N GLN A 528 16.34 5.76 -13.64
CA GLN A 528 17.24 6.91 -13.57
C GLN A 528 16.94 7.80 -12.35
N GLN A 529 15.67 8.03 -12.05
CA GLN A 529 15.27 8.87 -10.92
C GLN A 529 15.65 8.24 -9.58
N VAL A 530 15.44 6.95 -9.39
CA VAL A 530 15.83 6.23 -8.16
C VAL A 530 17.32 6.38 -7.85
N ARG A 531 18.18 6.44 -8.87
CA ARG A 531 19.63 6.67 -8.69
C ARG A 531 19.97 8.09 -8.20
N LYS A 532 19.07 9.07 -8.46
CA LYS A 532 19.25 10.49 -8.04
C LYS A 532 18.59 10.80 -6.72
N LEU A 533 17.63 9.96 -6.28
CA LEU A 533 16.95 10.12 -5.01
C LEU A 533 17.90 9.95 -3.83
N ASN A 534 17.88 10.91 -2.91
CA ASN A 534 18.65 10.84 -1.68
C ASN A 534 17.80 10.20 -0.56
N LYS A 535 18.20 9.02 -0.12
CA LYS A 535 17.59 8.36 1.03
C LYS A 535 18.04 8.99 2.34
N VAL A 536 17.10 9.16 3.26
CA VAL A 536 17.34 9.51 4.66
C VAL A 536 16.92 8.33 5.55
N GLU A 537 17.89 7.77 6.28
CA GLU A 537 17.63 6.68 7.23
C GLU A 537 17.16 7.25 8.56
N THR A 538 15.85 7.21 8.82
CA THR A 538 15.24 7.82 10.01
C THR A 538 15.80 7.28 11.32
N ALA A 539 16.15 5.99 11.37
CA ALA A 539 16.70 5.34 12.57
C ALA A 539 18.10 5.84 12.95
N MET A 540 18.85 6.42 12.01
CA MET A 540 20.21 6.90 12.23
C MET A 540 20.28 8.42 12.50
N GLU A 541 19.17 9.13 12.42
CA GLU A 541 19.13 10.58 12.53
C GLU A 541 18.78 11.05 13.95
N ALA A 542 19.70 11.73 14.60
CA ALA A 542 19.53 12.18 15.99
C ALA A 542 18.31 13.11 16.18
N ARG A 543 17.99 13.96 15.19
CA ARG A 543 16.84 14.86 15.24
C ARG A 543 15.49 14.17 15.10
N PHE A 544 15.47 12.92 14.62
CA PHE A 544 14.21 12.17 14.52
C PHE A 544 13.53 12.03 15.88
N GLN A 545 14.28 11.71 16.93
CA GLN A 545 13.72 11.55 18.28
C GLN A 545 13.16 12.87 18.84
N GLU A 546 13.82 14.00 18.55
CA GLU A 546 13.32 15.33 18.93
C GLU A 546 11.98 15.63 18.25
N HIS A 547 11.91 15.44 16.93
CA HIS A 547 10.69 15.64 16.15
C HIS A 547 9.58 14.69 16.59
N PHE A 548 9.91 13.43 16.90
CA PHE A 548 8.94 12.45 17.40
C PHE A 548 8.29 12.90 18.71
N VAL A 549 9.09 13.34 19.69
CA VAL A 549 8.58 13.81 20.98
C VAL A 549 7.70 15.05 20.82
N ASN A 550 8.09 15.99 19.96
CA ASN A 550 7.31 17.20 19.69
C ASN A 550 6.00 16.87 18.95
N ALA A 551 6.03 15.88 18.08
CA ALA A 551 4.87 15.41 17.33
C ALA A 551 3.91 14.54 18.15
N MET A 552 4.19 14.18 19.39
CA MET A 552 3.24 13.45 20.25
C MET A 552 2.01 14.30 20.61
N ALA A 553 2.13 15.62 20.68
CA ALA A 553 1.01 16.52 20.95
C ALA A 553 0.13 16.76 19.71
N PHE A 554 -1.13 17.14 19.90
CA PHE A 554 -2.08 17.50 18.85
C PHE A 554 -2.18 19.03 18.67
N PRO A 555 -1.98 19.56 17.45
CA PRO A 555 -1.32 18.90 16.31
C PRO A 555 0.18 18.70 16.54
N ASN A 556 0.86 19.61 17.25
CA ASN A 556 2.29 19.55 17.55
C ASN A 556 2.61 20.41 18.78
N LYS A 557 3.67 20.06 19.53
CA LYS A 557 4.03 20.76 20.76
C LYS A 557 4.68 22.13 20.51
N VAL A 558 5.47 22.25 19.45
CA VAL A 558 6.28 23.43 19.17
C VAL A 558 5.83 24.19 17.91
N GLU A 559 5.30 23.50 16.93
CA GLU A 559 4.86 24.11 15.68
C GLU A 559 3.46 24.71 15.84
N PRO A 560 3.26 26.00 15.45
CA PRO A 560 2.03 26.72 15.79
C PRO A 560 0.82 26.39 14.93
N PHE A 561 0.98 25.70 13.79
CA PHE A 561 -0.08 25.36 12.83
C PHE A 561 -0.99 26.57 12.51
N LYS A 562 -0.38 27.68 12.05
CA LYS A 562 -1.06 28.97 11.83
C LYS A 562 -2.13 28.88 10.76
N ARG A 563 -1.82 28.22 9.62
CA ARG A 563 -2.75 28.07 8.50
C ARG A 563 -3.94 27.17 8.86
N LEU A 564 -3.70 26.13 9.65
CA LEU A 564 -4.78 25.30 10.17
C LEU A 564 -5.71 26.12 11.06
N ARG A 565 -5.17 26.95 11.97
CA ARG A 565 -5.95 27.81 12.89
C ARG A 565 -6.78 28.88 12.18
N GLU A 566 -6.37 29.29 10.99
CA GLU A 566 -7.16 30.20 10.14
C GLU A 566 -8.37 29.49 9.50
N GLN A 567 -8.31 28.18 9.34
CA GLN A 567 -9.32 27.37 8.63
C GLN A 567 -10.18 26.53 9.58
N VAL A 568 -9.66 26.20 10.77
CA VAL A 568 -10.31 25.33 11.76
C VAL A 568 -10.16 25.94 13.14
N ALA A 569 -11.27 26.08 13.86
CA ALA A 569 -11.25 26.48 15.26
C ALA A 569 -10.65 25.35 16.11
N LEU A 570 -9.40 25.48 16.51
CA LEU A 570 -8.77 24.54 17.43
C LEU A 570 -9.08 24.95 18.89
N PRO A 571 -9.20 23.97 19.82
CA PRO A 571 -9.38 24.26 21.24
C PRO A 571 -8.26 25.17 21.77
N ALA A 572 -8.58 26.00 22.74
CA ALA A 572 -7.57 26.76 23.47
C ALA A 572 -6.65 25.74 24.20
N PRO A 573 -5.32 26.00 24.27
CA PRO A 573 -4.45 25.19 25.09
C PRO A 573 -4.99 25.15 26.52
N LEU A 574 -5.27 23.94 27.03
CA LEU A 574 -5.64 23.78 28.44
C LEU A 574 -4.48 24.37 29.27
N ALA A 575 -4.79 25.32 30.16
CA ALA A 575 -3.81 25.83 31.09
C ALA A 575 -3.19 24.65 31.84
N ASN A 576 -1.88 24.49 31.74
CA ASN A 576 -1.17 23.48 32.52
C ASN A 576 -1.51 23.71 33.99
N PRO A 577 -2.05 22.73 34.74
CA PRO A 577 -2.19 22.87 36.16
C PRO A 577 -0.77 23.11 36.71
N GLU A 578 -0.56 24.25 37.37
CA GLU A 578 0.72 24.51 38.03
C GLU A 578 1.12 23.31 38.87
N PRO A 579 2.37 22.82 38.80
CA PRO A 579 2.81 21.70 39.60
C PRO A 579 2.61 22.08 41.07
N THR A 580 1.60 21.47 41.70
CA THR A 580 1.37 21.62 43.14
C THR A 580 2.65 21.24 43.85
N ARG A 581 3.40 22.22 44.31
CA ARG A 581 4.58 22.05 45.14
C ARG A 581 4.15 21.28 46.38
N ARG A 582 4.36 19.95 46.38
CA ARG A 582 4.28 19.11 47.60
C ARG A 582 5.28 19.70 48.59
N ARG A 583 4.77 20.50 49.53
CA ARG A 583 5.48 20.94 50.73
C ARG A 583 5.96 19.70 51.46
N ARG A 584 7.22 19.34 51.33
CA ARG A 584 7.89 18.38 52.20
C ARG A 584 7.81 18.95 53.63
N LYS A 585 6.91 18.45 54.47
CA LYS A 585 6.99 18.63 55.93
C LYS A 585 8.32 18.02 56.36
N ARG A 586 9.26 18.89 56.72
CA ARG A 586 10.40 18.50 57.54
C ARG A 586 9.84 18.14 58.89
N ASN A 587 9.78 16.86 59.28
CA ASN A 587 9.72 16.43 60.64
C ASN A 587 11.11 16.66 61.25
N SER A 588 11.21 17.68 62.09
CA SER A 588 12.24 17.80 63.09
C SER A 588 11.79 16.97 64.27
N ASN A 589 12.43 15.85 64.51
CA ASN A 589 12.87 15.38 65.83
C ASN A 589 13.94 14.31 65.68
#